data_6527c813000dded2bf46fee5868ab462
#
_entry.id   6527c813000dded2bf46fee5868ab462
#
_cell.length_a   1.000
_cell.length_b   1.000
_cell.length_c   1.000
_cell.angle_alpha   90.00
_cell.angle_beta   90.00
_cell.angle_gamma   90.00
#
_symmetry.space_group_name_H-M   'P 1'
#
loop_
_entity.id
_entity.type
_entity.pdbx_description
1 polymer ?
#
loop_
_entity_poly.entity_id
_entity_poly.type
_entity_poly.pdbx_seq_one_letter_code
_entity_poly.pdbx_strand_id
1 'polypeptide(L)'
;MNNFLFLSLKPAFLAAALCGLAACSSSPRPPDWQVEAKSAMERSVAAYLEGNRRVEAAELARARSELSRTGRPDLLATAELLHCASRVASLVFEPCTGFEPLRADATAAQRAYADYLGGRAQAETMALLPPAQRAAAAGDAGALQGIADPLSQLLAAGVLLQTGRASPAVIALAIDTASAQGWRRPLLAWLGVQLQRAEQGGDAQEAARLRRRMAIAQGLDAAAKEPRKE
;
A
#
# COMPACT_ATOMS: atom_id res chain seq x y z
N MET A 1 71.23 28.68 24.50
CA MET A 1 70.49 29.95 24.62
C MET A 1 69.14 29.70 23.99
N ASN A 2 68.13 29.60 24.85
CA ASN A 2 66.76 29.14 24.58
C ASN A 2 65.90 30.28 24.09
N ASN A 3 65.14 30.10 23.03
CA ASN A 3 64.01 30.94 22.74
C ASN A 3 62.74 30.06 22.58
N PHE A 4 61.95 30.07 23.63
CA PHE A 4 60.58 29.55 23.64
C PHE A 4 59.67 30.57 22.96
N LEU A 5 59.10 30.22 21.79
CA LEU A 5 58.00 30.97 21.20
C LEU A 5 56.69 30.37 21.67
N PHE A 6 56.02 31.07 22.58
CA PHE A 6 54.63 30.78 22.96
C PHE A 6 53.69 31.27 21.80
N LEU A 7 53.11 30.30 21.10
CA LEU A 7 52.04 30.61 20.13
C LEU A 7 50.71 30.74 20.88
N SER A 8 50.32 32.01 21.08
CA SER A 8 49.02 32.36 21.64
C SER A 8 47.91 32.04 20.67
N LEU A 9 47.23 30.92 20.80
CA LEU A 9 45.99 30.56 20.06
C LEU A 9 44.86 31.42 20.59
N LYS A 10 44.37 32.34 19.75
CA LYS A 10 43.26 33.26 20.03
C LYS A 10 41.95 32.48 20.24
N PRO A 11 41.16 32.81 21.29
CA PRO A 11 39.89 32.11 21.59
C PRO A 11 38.76 32.43 20.59
N ALA A 12 39.03 33.15 19.52
CA ALA A 12 38.03 33.51 18.50
C ALA A 12 37.56 32.34 17.59
N PHE A 13 38.33 31.24 17.51
CA PHE A 13 37.95 30.09 16.69
C PHE A 13 36.96 29.12 17.38
N LEU A 14 36.87 29.14 18.72
CA LEU A 14 35.94 28.26 19.44
C LEU A 14 34.50 28.77 19.44
N ALA A 15 34.28 30.08 19.29
CA ALA A 15 32.95 30.68 19.26
C ALA A 15 32.21 30.46 17.89
N ALA A 16 32.96 30.31 16.81
CA ALA A 16 32.36 30.08 15.47
C ALA A 16 31.84 28.66 15.29
N ALA A 17 32.38 27.68 16.02
CA ALA A 17 31.96 26.26 15.90
C ALA A 17 30.65 25.96 16.64
N LEU A 18 30.22 26.76 17.62
CA LEU A 18 28.98 26.54 18.37
C LEU A 18 27.73 27.13 17.68
N CYS A 19 27.87 28.06 16.74
CA CYS A 19 26.73 28.63 16.00
C CYS A 19 26.21 27.72 14.86
N GLY A 20 26.95 26.69 14.47
CA GLY A 20 26.57 25.78 13.38
C GLY A 20 25.57 24.68 13.77
N LEU A 21 25.29 24.46 15.05
CA LEU A 21 24.41 23.39 15.54
C LEU A 21 22.97 23.85 15.81
N ALA A 22 22.66 25.12 15.68
CA ALA A 22 21.32 25.66 15.89
C ALA A 22 20.43 25.67 14.60
N ALA A 23 20.93 25.18 13.48
CA ALA A 23 20.19 25.07 12.24
C ALA A 23 19.49 23.72 12.09
N CYS A 24 18.97 23.15 13.19
CA CYS A 24 17.89 22.17 13.08
C CYS A 24 16.65 22.92 12.64
N SER A 25 16.45 23.02 11.31
CA SER A 25 15.27 23.61 10.71
C SER A 25 14.06 22.82 11.22
N SER A 26 13.31 23.40 12.13
CA SER A 26 11.96 22.94 12.46
C SER A 26 11.11 23.18 11.22
N SER A 27 10.95 22.17 10.38
CA SER A 27 9.94 22.21 9.32
C SER A 27 8.60 22.61 9.94
N PRO A 28 7.84 23.54 9.35
CA PRO A 28 6.54 23.92 9.87
C PRO A 28 5.70 22.67 10.13
N ARG A 29 5.08 22.59 11.30
CA ARG A 29 4.20 21.48 11.63
C ARG A 29 3.07 21.42 10.59
N PRO A 30 2.79 20.23 9.97
CA PRO A 30 1.68 20.12 9.05
C PRO A 30 0.36 20.51 9.72
N PRO A 31 -0.58 21.11 8.99
CA PRO A 31 -1.92 21.43 9.52
C PRO A 31 -2.63 20.21 10.07
N ASP A 32 -3.43 20.38 11.13
CA ASP A 32 -4.11 19.28 11.80
C ASP A 32 -4.98 18.43 10.86
N TRP A 33 -5.71 19.06 9.93
CA TRP A 33 -6.52 18.34 8.94
C TRP A 33 -5.68 17.37 8.10
N GLN A 34 -4.44 17.75 7.77
CA GLN A 34 -3.55 16.90 6.95
C GLN A 34 -3.09 15.67 7.75
N VAL A 35 -2.75 15.85 9.01
CA VAL A 35 -2.37 14.75 9.91
C VAL A 35 -3.55 13.81 10.11
N GLU A 36 -4.74 14.37 10.38
CA GLU A 36 -5.95 13.60 10.62
C GLU A 36 -6.41 12.84 9.37
N ALA A 37 -6.42 13.49 8.20
CA ALA A 37 -6.76 12.84 6.94
C ALA A 37 -5.82 11.67 6.61
N LYS A 38 -4.51 11.88 6.75
CA LYS A 38 -3.50 10.84 6.52
C LYS A 38 -3.71 9.66 7.46
N SER A 39 -3.81 9.92 8.77
CA SER A 39 -3.99 8.88 9.78
C SER A 39 -5.29 8.11 9.59
N ALA A 40 -6.38 8.78 9.23
CA ALA A 40 -7.65 8.14 8.93
C ALA A 40 -7.56 7.26 7.67
N MET A 41 -6.89 7.71 6.61
CA MET A 41 -6.66 6.88 5.42
C MET A 41 -5.84 5.64 5.74
N GLU A 42 -4.74 5.77 6.49
CA GLU A 42 -3.90 4.65 6.89
C GLU A 42 -4.71 3.61 7.70
N ARG A 43 -5.53 4.06 8.67
CA ARG A 43 -6.39 3.18 9.44
C ARG A 43 -7.49 2.54 8.60
N SER A 44 -8.06 3.27 7.64
CA SER A 44 -9.05 2.73 6.70
C SER A 44 -8.47 1.59 5.86
N VAL A 45 -7.29 1.80 5.26
CA VAL A 45 -6.60 0.80 4.46
C VAL A 45 -6.24 -0.43 5.30
N ALA A 46 -5.66 -0.23 6.49
CA ALA A 46 -5.31 -1.34 7.39
C ALA A 46 -6.56 -2.15 7.77
N ALA A 47 -7.63 -1.49 8.19
CA ALA A 47 -8.90 -2.14 8.53
C ALA A 47 -9.49 -2.92 7.34
N TYR A 48 -9.40 -2.37 6.13
CA TYR A 48 -9.83 -3.06 4.91
C TYR A 48 -9.03 -4.35 4.70
N LEU A 49 -7.70 -4.28 4.75
CA LEU A 49 -6.81 -5.42 4.51
C LEU A 49 -6.98 -6.52 5.59
N GLU A 50 -7.26 -6.14 6.82
CA GLU A 50 -7.58 -7.06 7.92
C GLU A 50 -9.00 -7.65 7.84
N GLY A 51 -9.88 -7.04 7.01
CA GLY A 51 -11.28 -7.47 6.85
C GLY A 51 -12.28 -6.82 7.80
N ASN A 52 -11.90 -5.73 8.47
CA ASN A 52 -12.77 -4.97 9.38
C ASN A 52 -13.55 -3.86 8.65
N ARG A 53 -14.66 -4.22 8.00
CA ARG A 53 -15.47 -3.30 7.20
C ARG A 53 -16.00 -2.10 7.98
N ARG A 54 -16.34 -2.28 9.27
CA ARG A 54 -16.93 -1.21 10.09
C ARG A 54 -15.91 -0.10 10.34
N VAL A 55 -14.68 -0.47 10.70
CA VAL A 55 -13.59 0.50 10.94
C VAL A 55 -13.16 1.13 9.62
N GLU A 56 -13.01 0.34 8.55
CA GLU A 56 -12.72 0.84 7.20
C GLU A 56 -13.67 1.98 6.81
N ALA A 57 -14.97 1.73 6.86
CA ALA A 57 -15.99 2.71 6.45
C ALA A 57 -15.96 3.98 7.29
N ALA A 58 -15.81 3.86 8.61
CA ALA A 58 -15.76 4.99 9.53
C ALA A 58 -14.52 5.86 9.28
N GLU A 59 -13.35 5.24 9.12
CA GLU A 59 -12.10 5.96 8.90
C GLU A 59 -12.02 6.56 7.49
N LEU A 60 -12.55 5.89 6.47
CA LEU A 60 -12.66 6.47 5.13
C LEU A 60 -13.57 7.72 5.13
N ALA A 61 -14.72 7.65 5.82
CA ALA A 61 -15.61 8.80 5.95
C ALA A 61 -14.92 9.96 6.68
N ARG A 62 -14.13 9.68 7.72
CA ARG A 62 -13.35 10.70 8.43
C ARG A 62 -12.31 11.34 7.51
N ALA A 63 -11.52 10.54 6.77
CA ALA A 63 -10.54 11.07 5.82
C ALA A 63 -11.19 11.99 4.77
N ARG A 64 -12.32 11.56 4.19
CA ARG A 64 -13.10 12.36 3.23
C ARG A 64 -13.56 13.68 3.84
N SER A 65 -14.05 13.66 5.08
CA SER A 65 -14.48 14.87 5.78
C SER A 65 -13.35 15.87 5.94
N GLU A 66 -12.17 15.43 6.41
CA GLU A 66 -11.01 16.30 6.58
C GLU A 66 -10.52 16.89 5.25
N LEU A 67 -10.46 16.08 4.19
CA LEU A 67 -10.03 16.52 2.87
C LEU A 67 -11.04 17.47 2.22
N SER A 68 -12.34 17.21 2.37
CA SER A 68 -13.40 18.03 1.77
C SER A 68 -13.39 19.48 2.31
N ARG A 69 -12.98 19.68 3.56
CA ARG A 69 -12.86 21.01 4.17
C ARG A 69 -11.83 21.92 3.45
N THR A 70 -10.91 21.32 2.69
CA THR A 70 -9.90 22.05 1.94
C THR A 70 -10.41 22.62 0.60
N GLY A 71 -11.55 22.09 0.09
CA GLY A 71 -12.04 22.40 -1.25
C GLY A 71 -11.13 21.92 -2.38
N ARG A 72 -10.18 20.99 -2.11
CA ARG A 72 -9.19 20.50 -3.06
C ARG A 72 -9.56 19.12 -3.60
N PRO A 73 -10.07 19.05 -4.83
CA PRO A 73 -10.48 17.78 -5.44
C PRO A 73 -9.30 16.84 -5.69
N ASP A 74 -8.10 17.34 -5.94
CA ASP A 74 -6.87 16.56 -6.13
C ASP A 74 -6.49 15.74 -4.90
N LEU A 75 -6.66 16.30 -3.69
CA LEU A 75 -6.41 15.57 -2.44
C LEU A 75 -7.45 14.49 -2.21
N LEU A 76 -8.72 14.79 -2.46
CA LEU A 76 -9.78 13.81 -2.34
C LEU A 76 -9.60 12.68 -3.38
N ALA A 77 -9.24 13.02 -4.62
CA ALA A 77 -8.91 12.05 -5.66
C ALA A 77 -7.80 11.10 -5.24
N THR A 78 -6.75 11.61 -4.56
CA THR A 78 -5.66 10.77 -4.04
C THR A 78 -6.16 9.75 -3.01
N ALA A 79 -7.02 10.16 -2.08
CA ALA A 79 -7.60 9.26 -1.08
C ALA A 79 -8.49 8.19 -1.71
N GLU A 80 -9.33 8.55 -2.68
CA GLU A 80 -10.18 7.61 -3.40
C GLU A 80 -9.35 6.59 -4.20
N LEU A 81 -8.27 7.02 -4.83
CA LEU A 81 -7.36 6.13 -5.55
C LEU A 81 -6.62 5.17 -4.61
N LEU A 82 -6.22 5.62 -3.41
CA LEU A 82 -5.62 4.73 -2.42
C LEU A 82 -6.63 3.68 -1.90
N HIS A 83 -7.88 4.09 -1.69
CA HIS A 83 -8.95 3.16 -1.36
C HIS A 83 -9.16 2.12 -2.47
N CYS A 84 -9.23 2.53 -3.74
CA CYS A 84 -9.30 1.62 -4.88
C CYS A 84 -8.08 0.69 -4.96
N ALA A 85 -6.88 1.20 -4.75
CA ALA A 85 -5.64 0.42 -4.78
C ALA A 85 -5.67 -0.74 -3.76
N SER A 86 -6.16 -0.49 -2.54
CA SER A 86 -6.31 -1.53 -1.52
C SER A 86 -7.28 -2.63 -1.94
N ARG A 87 -8.34 -2.28 -2.71
CA ARG A 87 -9.31 -3.24 -3.26
C ARG A 87 -8.68 -4.10 -4.36
N VAL A 88 -7.95 -3.49 -5.30
CA VAL A 88 -7.21 -4.22 -6.35
C VAL A 88 -6.16 -5.16 -5.75
N ALA A 89 -5.45 -4.74 -4.70
CA ALA A 89 -4.51 -5.59 -3.97
C ALA A 89 -5.17 -6.84 -3.35
N SER A 90 -6.48 -6.78 -3.11
CA SER A 90 -7.32 -7.87 -2.60
C SER A 90 -8.20 -8.52 -3.69
N LEU A 91 -7.85 -8.31 -4.96
CA LEU A 91 -8.51 -8.88 -6.15
C LEU A 91 -9.99 -8.47 -6.30
N VAL A 92 -10.35 -7.28 -5.83
CA VAL A 92 -11.67 -6.68 -6.06
C VAL A 92 -11.53 -5.67 -7.19
N PHE A 93 -11.93 -6.07 -8.41
CA PHE A 93 -11.77 -5.34 -9.67
C PHE A 93 -13.05 -4.57 -10.04
N GLU A 94 -13.50 -3.72 -9.13
CA GLU A 94 -14.66 -2.87 -9.33
C GLU A 94 -14.24 -1.47 -9.80
N PRO A 95 -15.11 -0.72 -10.50
CA PRO A 95 -14.86 0.69 -10.82
C PRO A 95 -14.56 1.52 -9.57
N CYS A 96 -13.63 2.47 -9.67
CA CYS A 96 -13.31 3.43 -8.61
C CYS A 96 -14.39 4.50 -8.47
N THR A 97 -15.60 4.13 -8.04
CA THR A 97 -16.77 5.00 -8.01
C THR A 97 -16.56 6.30 -7.21
N GLY A 98 -15.71 6.30 -6.18
CA GLY A 98 -15.37 7.50 -5.42
C GLY A 98 -14.46 8.46 -6.21
N PHE A 99 -13.64 7.95 -7.12
CA PHE A 99 -12.75 8.76 -7.95
C PHE A 99 -13.45 9.34 -9.18
N GLU A 100 -14.39 8.63 -9.79
CA GLU A 100 -14.98 9.05 -11.09
C GLU A 100 -15.59 10.46 -11.08
N PRO A 101 -16.32 10.91 -10.04
CA PRO A 101 -16.79 12.29 -9.95
C PRO A 101 -15.68 13.35 -9.93
N LEU A 102 -14.47 12.95 -9.50
CA LEU A 102 -13.30 13.84 -9.35
C LEU A 102 -12.39 13.83 -10.58
N ARG A 103 -12.66 12.96 -11.56
CA ARG A 103 -11.78 12.70 -12.71
C ARG A 103 -11.50 13.96 -13.54
N ALA A 104 -12.48 14.85 -13.69
CA ALA A 104 -12.34 16.08 -14.46
C ALA A 104 -11.28 17.03 -13.85
N ASP A 105 -11.25 17.11 -12.52
CA ASP A 105 -10.34 17.98 -11.77
C ASP A 105 -9.04 17.27 -11.33
N ALA A 106 -8.92 15.97 -11.63
CA ALA A 106 -7.76 15.17 -11.29
C ALA A 106 -6.55 15.51 -12.17
N THR A 107 -5.35 15.35 -11.63
CA THR A 107 -4.10 15.50 -12.40
C THR A 107 -3.95 14.39 -13.46
N ALA A 108 -3.11 14.61 -14.45
CA ALA A 108 -2.79 13.58 -15.45
C ALA A 108 -2.25 12.28 -14.81
N ALA A 109 -1.42 12.41 -13.76
CA ALA A 109 -0.89 11.27 -13.02
C ALA A 109 -1.99 10.48 -12.28
N GLN A 110 -2.95 11.17 -11.67
CA GLN A 110 -4.08 10.53 -10.99
C GLN A 110 -5.00 9.81 -11.98
N ARG A 111 -5.28 10.39 -13.14
CA ARG A 111 -6.05 9.72 -14.20
C ARG A 111 -5.33 8.49 -14.74
N ALA A 112 -4.03 8.61 -15.02
CA ALA A 112 -3.21 7.46 -15.44
C ALA A 112 -3.20 6.34 -14.40
N TYR A 113 -3.13 6.71 -13.12
CA TYR A 113 -3.16 5.73 -12.04
C TYR A 113 -4.54 5.07 -11.90
N ALA A 114 -5.65 5.81 -12.05
CA ALA A 114 -7.00 5.23 -12.08
C ALA A 114 -7.17 4.22 -13.23
N ASP A 115 -6.65 4.54 -14.42
CA ASP A 115 -6.71 3.65 -15.56
C ASP A 115 -5.82 2.41 -15.37
N TYR A 116 -4.66 2.56 -14.72
CA TYR A 116 -3.80 1.45 -14.30
C TYR A 116 -4.52 0.52 -13.31
N LEU A 117 -5.17 1.05 -12.29
CA LEU A 117 -5.97 0.29 -11.32
C LEU A 117 -7.11 -0.49 -12.00
N GLY A 118 -7.67 0.07 -13.06
CA GLY A 118 -8.70 -0.58 -13.89
C GLY A 118 -8.16 -1.56 -14.94
N GLY A 119 -6.85 -1.84 -14.97
CA GLY A 119 -6.22 -2.70 -15.96
C GLY A 119 -6.21 -2.12 -17.38
N ARG A 120 -6.39 -0.81 -17.53
CA ARG A 120 -6.47 -0.08 -18.81
C ARG A 120 -5.29 0.88 -19.02
N ALA A 121 -4.15 0.63 -18.38
CA ALA A 121 -2.97 1.48 -18.56
C ALA A 121 -2.55 1.54 -20.04
N GLN A 122 -2.24 2.75 -20.51
CA GLN A 122 -1.76 3.00 -21.87
C GLN A 122 -0.25 3.26 -21.86
N ALA A 123 0.46 2.88 -22.91
CA ALA A 123 1.90 3.03 -23.02
C ALA A 123 2.35 4.49 -22.80
N GLU A 124 1.59 5.44 -23.35
CA GLU A 124 1.87 6.88 -23.30
C GLU A 124 1.79 7.46 -21.88
N THR A 125 0.99 6.84 -21.01
CA THR A 125 0.75 7.31 -19.64
C THR A 125 1.57 6.56 -18.60
N MET A 126 2.32 5.53 -18.99
CA MET A 126 3.12 4.70 -18.07
C MET A 126 4.15 5.52 -17.28
N ALA A 127 4.74 6.54 -17.91
CA ALA A 127 5.71 7.42 -17.25
C ALA A 127 5.12 8.23 -16.08
N LEU A 128 3.79 8.39 -16.05
CA LEU A 128 3.05 9.11 -15.00
C LEU A 128 2.75 8.25 -13.76
N LEU A 129 2.92 6.93 -13.86
CA LEU A 129 2.69 6.03 -12.73
C LEU A 129 3.77 6.19 -11.64
N PRO A 130 3.46 5.87 -10.38
CA PRO A 130 4.48 5.77 -9.34
C PRO A 130 5.62 4.82 -9.77
N PRO A 131 6.88 5.08 -9.37
CA PRO A 131 8.04 4.29 -9.82
C PRO A 131 7.88 2.78 -9.64
N ALA A 132 7.36 2.34 -8.48
CA ALA A 132 7.10 0.94 -8.20
C ALA A 132 6.12 0.32 -9.22
N GLN A 133 5.07 1.04 -9.59
CA GLN A 133 4.05 0.54 -10.52
C GLN A 133 4.54 0.55 -11.97
N ARG A 134 5.42 1.49 -12.36
CA ARG A 134 6.05 1.49 -13.69
C ARG A 134 6.87 0.25 -13.94
N ALA A 135 7.71 -0.13 -12.99
CA ALA A 135 8.54 -1.34 -13.10
C ALA A 135 7.67 -2.60 -13.21
N ALA A 136 6.63 -2.70 -12.39
CA ALA A 136 5.70 -3.82 -12.40
C ALA A 136 4.86 -3.90 -13.68
N ALA A 137 4.40 -2.77 -14.20
CA ALA A 137 3.57 -2.73 -15.40
C ALA A 137 4.29 -3.24 -16.65
N ALA A 138 5.61 -3.02 -16.73
CA ALA A 138 6.46 -3.59 -17.80
C ALA A 138 6.79 -5.07 -17.56
N GLY A 139 6.45 -5.67 -16.37
CA GLY A 139 7.24 -6.68 -15.87
C GLY A 139 6.72 -8.04 -15.52
N ASP A 140 7.57 -8.70 -14.79
CA ASP A 140 7.50 -10.06 -14.32
C ASP A 140 7.58 -10.10 -12.78
N ALA A 141 7.65 -11.31 -12.22
CA ALA A 141 7.79 -11.52 -10.78
C ALA A 141 9.05 -10.87 -10.19
N GLY A 142 10.14 -10.78 -10.96
CA GLY A 142 11.39 -10.15 -10.51
C GLY A 142 11.22 -8.66 -10.24
N ALA A 143 10.51 -7.95 -11.11
CA ALA A 143 10.19 -6.54 -10.92
C ALA A 143 9.34 -6.31 -9.66
N LEU A 144 8.40 -7.23 -9.35
CA LEU A 144 7.58 -7.15 -8.15
C LEU A 144 8.39 -7.35 -6.86
N GLN A 145 9.38 -8.25 -6.86
CA GLN A 145 10.24 -8.48 -5.70
C GLN A 145 11.02 -7.23 -5.28
N GLY A 146 11.34 -6.35 -6.23
CA GLY A 146 11.99 -5.06 -5.97
C GLY A 146 11.09 -4.01 -5.32
N ILE A 147 9.80 -4.24 -5.20
CA ILE A 147 8.85 -3.29 -4.57
C ILE A 147 8.89 -3.49 -3.05
N ALA A 148 9.46 -2.50 -2.34
CA ALA A 148 9.62 -2.58 -0.88
C ALA A 148 8.30 -2.42 -0.11
N ASP A 149 7.35 -1.62 -0.62
CA ASP A 149 6.05 -1.43 0.03
C ASP A 149 5.10 -2.60 -0.28
N PRO A 150 4.64 -3.35 0.76
CA PRO A 150 3.83 -4.54 0.57
C PRO A 150 2.49 -4.28 -0.13
N LEU A 151 1.85 -3.13 0.14
CA LEU A 151 0.58 -2.78 -0.52
C LEU A 151 0.80 -2.51 -2.01
N SER A 152 1.84 -1.76 -2.36
CA SER A 152 2.23 -1.51 -3.75
C SER A 152 2.59 -2.80 -4.49
N GLN A 153 3.23 -3.76 -3.81
CA GLN A 153 3.56 -5.06 -4.37
C GLN A 153 2.31 -5.90 -4.66
N LEU A 154 1.39 -5.99 -3.71
CA LEU A 154 0.09 -6.69 -3.90
C LEU A 154 -0.78 -6.02 -4.96
N LEU A 155 -0.79 -4.69 -5.00
CA LEU A 155 -1.48 -3.94 -6.05
C LEU A 155 -0.94 -4.29 -7.44
N ALA A 156 0.38 -4.26 -7.60
CA ALA A 156 1.02 -4.61 -8.87
C ALA A 156 0.70 -6.05 -9.30
N ALA A 157 0.76 -6.99 -8.36
CA ALA A 157 0.34 -8.37 -8.59
C ALA A 157 -1.14 -8.46 -9.01
N GLY A 158 -2.02 -7.68 -8.36
CA GLY A 158 -3.45 -7.61 -8.67
C GLY A 158 -3.71 -7.12 -10.09
N VAL A 159 -3.02 -6.07 -10.52
CA VAL A 159 -3.13 -5.57 -11.91
C VAL A 159 -2.62 -6.60 -12.92
N LEU A 160 -1.52 -7.31 -12.61
CA LEU A 160 -1.05 -8.40 -13.47
C LEU A 160 -2.07 -9.53 -13.57
N LEU A 161 -2.74 -9.87 -12.47
CA LEU A 161 -3.79 -10.90 -12.49
C LEU A 161 -5.01 -10.42 -13.31
N GLN A 162 -5.47 -9.20 -13.10
CA GLN A 162 -6.60 -8.60 -13.82
C GLN A 162 -6.36 -8.56 -15.32
N THR A 163 -5.11 -8.36 -15.75
CA THR A 163 -4.71 -8.30 -17.16
C THR A 163 -4.27 -9.66 -17.74
N GLY A 164 -4.44 -10.77 -16.99
CA GLY A 164 -4.07 -12.11 -17.44
C GLY A 164 -2.57 -12.39 -17.50
N ARG A 165 -1.75 -11.56 -16.85
CA ARG A 165 -0.28 -11.60 -16.91
C ARG A 165 0.38 -12.17 -15.64
N ALA A 166 -0.41 -12.54 -14.63
CA ALA A 166 0.12 -13.08 -13.39
C ALA A 166 0.65 -14.52 -13.60
N SER A 167 1.96 -14.70 -13.49
CA SER A 167 2.61 -16.00 -13.48
C SER A 167 2.38 -16.72 -12.14
N PRO A 168 2.62 -18.05 -12.05
CA PRO A 168 2.61 -18.76 -10.76
C PRO A 168 3.51 -18.13 -9.70
N ALA A 169 4.67 -17.59 -10.09
CA ALA A 169 5.59 -16.91 -9.19
C ALA A 169 5.01 -15.60 -8.64
N VAL A 170 4.26 -14.83 -9.44
CA VAL A 170 3.54 -13.63 -8.98
C VAL A 170 2.49 -13.99 -7.94
N ILE A 171 1.73 -15.06 -8.17
CA ILE A 171 0.69 -15.52 -7.23
C ILE A 171 1.33 -15.97 -5.91
N ALA A 172 2.42 -16.74 -5.96
CA ALA A 172 3.14 -17.18 -4.78
C ALA A 172 3.68 -15.98 -3.97
N LEU A 173 4.33 -15.03 -4.64
CA LEU A 173 4.82 -13.80 -4.01
C LEU A 173 3.70 -13.02 -3.32
N ALA A 174 2.55 -12.88 -3.97
CA ALA A 174 1.41 -12.16 -3.38
C ALA A 174 0.85 -12.86 -2.14
N ILE A 175 0.78 -14.20 -2.16
CA ILE A 175 0.39 -14.99 -0.98
C ILE A 175 1.37 -14.78 0.17
N ASP A 176 2.68 -14.83 -0.11
CA ASP A 176 3.72 -14.70 0.89
C ASP A 176 3.72 -13.28 1.49
N THR A 177 3.57 -12.26 0.64
CA THR A 177 3.46 -10.87 1.08
C THR A 177 2.25 -10.64 1.98
N ALA A 178 1.06 -11.07 1.55
CA ALA A 178 -0.15 -10.93 2.35
C ALA A 178 -0.07 -11.70 3.68
N SER A 179 0.55 -12.88 3.66
CA SER A 179 0.77 -13.72 4.85
C SER A 179 1.74 -13.06 5.83
N ALA A 180 2.87 -12.53 5.33
CA ALA A 180 3.88 -11.85 6.16
C ALA A 180 3.31 -10.59 6.86
N GLN A 181 2.36 -9.90 6.21
CA GLN A 181 1.70 -8.73 6.78
C GLN A 181 0.51 -9.08 7.70
N GLY A 182 0.07 -10.34 7.76
CA GLY A 182 -1.14 -10.73 8.47
C GLY A 182 -2.43 -10.17 7.83
N TRP A 183 -2.39 -9.74 6.59
CA TRP A 183 -3.53 -9.15 5.89
C TRP A 183 -4.50 -10.24 5.40
N ARG A 184 -5.48 -10.50 6.21
CA ARG A 184 -6.42 -11.62 5.98
C ARG A 184 -7.18 -11.51 4.66
N ARG A 185 -7.64 -10.32 4.28
CA ARG A 185 -8.45 -10.13 3.07
C ARG A 185 -7.67 -10.48 1.79
N PRO A 186 -6.52 -9.85 1.48
CA PRO A 186 -5.74 -10.23 0.30
C PRO A 186 -5.22 -11.67 0.41
N LEU A 187 -4.81 -12.16 1.59
CA LEU A 187 -4.36 -13.54 1.76
C LEU A 187 -5.42 -14.54 1.29
N LEU A 188 -6.67 -14.39 1.74
CA LEU A 188 -7.76 -15.27 1.34
C LEU A 188 -8.06 -15.18 -0.16
N ALA A 189 -8.01 -13.98 -0.74
CA ALA A 189 -8.23 -13.78 -2.17
C ALA A 189 -7.16 -14.49 -3.00
N TRP A 190 -5.88 -14.31 -2.67
CA TRP A 190 -4.76 -14.92 -3.39
C TRP A 190 -4.67 -16.44 -3.19
N LEU A 191 -4.96 -16.95 -1.97
CA LEU A 191 -5.10 -18.38 -1.73
C LEU A 191 -6.23 -18.98 -2.57
N GLY A 192 -7.33 -18.26 -2.78
CA GLY A 192 -8.43 -18.67 -3.65
C GLY A 192 -8.00 -18.83 -5.11
N VAL A 193 -7.18 -17.91 -5.64
CA VAL A 193 -6.60 -18.04 -6.98
C VAL A 193 -5.72 -19.28 -7.09
N GLN A 194 -4.84 -19.50 -6.10
CA GLN A 194 -3.96 -20.65 -6.10
C GLN A 194 -4.75 -21.96 -5.97
N LEU A 195 -5.80 -22.00 -5.14
CA LEU A 195 -6.69 -23.14 -5.00
C LEU A 195 -7.37 -23.49 -6.32
N GLN A 196 -7.94 -22.51 -7.00
CA GLN A 196 -8.56 -22.72 -8.30
C GLN A 196 -7.59 -23.31 -9.33
N ARG A 197 -6.32 -22.85 -9.33
CA ARG A 197 -5.28 -23.41 -10.19
C ARG A 197 -4.93 -24.84 -9.85
N ALA A 198 -4.82 -25.20 -8.56
CA ALA A 198 -4.55 -26.57 -8.12
C ALA A 198 -5.70 -27.52 -8.51
N GLU A 199 -6.95 -27.07 -8.36
CA GLU A 199 -8.13 -27.83 -8.77
C GLU A 199 -8.18 -28.05 -10.30
N GLN A 200 -7.90 -27.01 -11.09
CA GLN A 200 -7.84 -27.10 -12.55
C GLN A 200 -6.69 -28.01 -13.03
N GLY A 201 -5.58 -28.03 -12.29
CA GLY A 201 -4.44 -28.90 -12.54
C GLY A 201 -4.59 -30.34 -12.02
N GLY A 202 -5.68 -30.66 -11.32
CA GLY A 202 -5.91 -31.97 -10.73
C GLY A 202 -5.03 -32.28 -9.50
N ASP A 203 -4.37 -31.27 -8.91
CA ASP A 203 -3.55 -31.45 -7.71
C ASP A 203 -4.42 -31.43 -6.43
N ALA A 204 -5.00 -32.59 -6.15
CA ALA A 204 -5.88 -32.76 -5.00
C ALA A 204 -5.15 -32.56 -3.65
N GLN A 205 -3.85 -32.87 -3.57
CA GLN A 205 -3.06 -32.71 -2.36
C GLN A 205 -2.84 -31.23 -2.04
N GLU A 206 -2.40 -30.45 -3.04
CA GLU A 206 -2.22 -29.01 -2.89
C GLU A 206 -3.56 -28.31 -2.62
N ALA A 207 -4.63 -28.67 -3.34
CA ALA A 207 -5.96 -28.12 -3.10
C ALA A 207 -6.41 -28.34 -1.63
N ALA A 208 -6.21 -29.53 -1.09
CA ALA A 208 -6.53 -29.83 0.32
C ALA A 208 -5.67 -29.02 1.30
N ARG A 209 -4.38 -28.80 0.99
CA ARG A 209 -3.47 -27.97 1.78
C ARG A 209 -3.92 -26.52 1.80
N LEU A 210 -4.29 -25.96 0.65
CA LEU A 210 -4.75 -24.57 0.50
C LEU A 210 -6.07 -24.35 1.24
N ARG A 211 -7.02 -25.29 1.17
CA ARG A 211 -8.27 -25.19 1.93
C ARG A 211 -8.03 -25.13 3.43
N ARG A 212 -7.09 -25.94 3.97
CA ARG A 212 -6.72 -25.86 5.40
C ARG A 212 -6.12 -24.49 5.76
N ARG A 213 -5.22 -23.94 4.92
CA ARG A 213 -4.66 -22.59 5.14
C ARG A 213 -5.76 -21.52 5.15
N MET A 214 -6.72 -21.62 4.24
CA MET A 214 -7.86 -20.68 4.19
C MET A 214 -8.73 -20.80 5.44
N ALA A 215 -9.00 -22.03 5.94
CA ALA A 215 -9.75 -22.26 7.17
C ALA A 215 -9.07 -21.60 8.39
N ILE A 216 -7.76 -21.75 8.52
CA ILE A 216 -6.96 -21.07 9.56
C ILE A 216 -7.09 -19.54 9.44
N ALA A 217 -6.90 -19.00 8.24
CA ALA A 217 -6.98 -17.54 8.01
C ALA A 217 -8.40 -16.98 8.26
N GLN A 218 -9.43 -17.80 8.10
CA GLN A 218 -10.83 -17.46 8.44
C GLN A 218 -11.15 -17.59 9.92
N GLY A 219 -10.25 -18.18 10.72
CA GLY A 219 -10.48 -18.45 12.14
C GLY A 219 -11.41 -19.64 12.42
N LEU A 220 -11.73 -20.47 11.41
CA LEU A 220 -12.66 -21.58 11.54
C LEU A 220 -12.11 -22.71 12.41
N ASP A 221 -10.78 -22.91 12.41
CA ASP A 221 -10.15 -23.94 13.22
C ASP A 221 -10.16 -23.61 14.72
N ALA A 222 -10.19 -22.32 15.10
CA ALA A 222 -10.30 -21.89 16.49
C ALA A 222 -11.71 -22.13 17.04
N ALA A 223 -12.75 -21.94 16.23
CA ALA A 223 -14.14 -22.15 16.61
C ALA A 223 -14.48 -23.64 16.80
N ALA A 224 -13.78 -24.55 16.10
CA ALA A 224 -13.97 -25.98 16.25
C ALA A 224 -13.36 -26.56 17.55
N LYS A 225 -12.51 -25.80 18.26
CA LYS A 225 -11.83 -26.19 19.49
C LYS A 225 -12.49 -25.71 20.78
N GLU A 226 -13.43 -24.77 20.72
CA GLU A 226 -14.20 -24.39 21.90
C GLU A 226 -15.32 -25.44 22.15
N PRO A 227 -15.26 -26.20 23.24
CA PRO A 227 -16.37 -27.08 23.63
C PRO A 227 -17.57 -26.17 23.94
N ARG A 228 -18.69 -26.48 23.28
CA ARG A 228 -19.97 -25.85 23.58
C ARG A 228 -20.26 -26.07 25.05
N LYS A 229 -20.14 -25.03 25.89
CA LYS A 229 -20.60 -25.08 27.28
C LYS A 229 -22.12 -25.13 27.25
N GLU A 230 -22.65 -26.33 27.58
CA GLU A 230 -24.05 -26.51 27.95
C GLU A 230 -24.36 -25.85 29.30
#